data_8be5a90f4fff26803e88e1c8c22c9410
#
_entry.id   8be5a90f4fff26803e88e1c8c22c9410
#
_cell.length_a   1.000
_cell.length_b   1.000
_cell.length_c   1.000
_cell.angle_alpha   90.00
_cell.angle_beta   90.00
_cell.angle_gamma   90.00
#
_symmetry.space_group_name_H-M   'P 1'
#
loop_
_entity.id
_entity.type
_entity.pdbx_description
1 polymer ?
#
loop_
_entity_poly.entity_id
_entity_poly.type
_entity_poly.pdbx_seq_one_letter_code
_entity_poly.pdbx_strand_id
1 'polypeptide(L)'
;MDQREMPRYQCHKKVHALKIKEVTYDRPPLEGEPRGNATLAPADEGYAPFVVDEKWAMKNRPQPGGYYVVYEDGYASYSPAAAFENGYTRI
;
A
#
# COMPACT_ATOMS: atom_id res chain seq x y z
N MET A 1 -18.10 8.02 -29.69
CA MET A 1 -17.84 7.81 -29.28
C MET A 1 -18.13 7.80 -29.01
N ASP A 2 -18.15 7.85 -29.01
CA ASP A 2 -17.98 7.63 -28.64
C ASP A 2 -17.87 7.64 -27.87
N GLN A 3 -18.42 7.20 -27.44
CA GLN A 3 -18.13 7.13 -26.60
C GLN A 3 -17.25 7.32 -26.39
N ARG A 4 -17.27 7.84 -26.40
CA ARG A 4 -16.28 7.80 -26.31
C ARG A 4 -15.78 7.36 -25.24
N GLU A 5 -15.32 6.71 -25.31
CA GLU A 5 -14.71 6.12 -24.24
C GLU A 5 -13.59 6.89 -23.77
N MET A 6 -13.35 6.97 -22.46
CA MET A 6 -12.21 7.64 -21.91
C MET A 6 -10.97 6.89 -22.29
N PRO A 7 -9.85 7.56 -22.47
CA PRO A 7 -8.62 6.89 -22.76
C PRO A 7 -8.30 5.87 -21.69
N ARG A 8 -7.87 4.70 -22.10
CA ARG A 8 -7.50 3.68 -21.18
C ARG A 8 -6.03 3.70 -21.05
N TYR A 9 -5.57 3.92 -19.82
CA TYR A 9 -4.19 3.85 -19.54
C TYR A 9 -3.94 2.48 -19.06
N GLN A 10 -3.10 1.75 -19.74
CA GLN A 10 -2.68 0.54 -19.23
C GLN A 10 -1.91 0.85 -18.06
N CYS A 11 -1.47 -0.05 -17.34
CA CYS A 11 -0.72 0.19 -16.14
C CYS A 11 0.64 0.67 -16.44
N HIS A 12 0.76 1.67 -17.26
CA HIS A 12 1.99 2.34 -17.49
C HIS A 12 2.27 3.39 -16.47
N LYS A 13 1.28 3.67 -15.63
CA LYS A 13 1.46 4.63 -14.60
C LYS A 13 2.56 4.13 -13.71
N LYS A 14 3.58 4.93 -13.55
CA LYS A 14 4.69 4.55 -12.69
C LYS A 14 4.31 4.81 -11.26
N VAL A 15 4.54 3.84 -10.41
CA VAL A 15 4.33 4.00 -8.98
C VAL A 15 5.55 3.47 -8.28
N HIS A 16 5.77 3.94 -7.07
CA HIS A 16 6.77 3.35 -6.19
C HIS A 16 6.03 2.43 -5.24
N ALA A 17 6.55 1.25 -5.03
CA ALA A 17 5.85 0.30 -4.18
C ALA A 17 6.84 -0.52 -3.38
N LEU A 18 6.47 -0.81 -2.13
CA LEU A 18 7.26 -1.66 -1.26
C LEU A 18 6.39 -2.78 -0.77
N LYS A 19 6.84 -4.00 -0.96
CA LYS A 19 6.12 -5.13 -0.40
C LYS A 19 6.27 -5.10 1.10
N ILE A 20 5.19 -5.33 1.82
CA ILE A 20 5.17 -5.26 3.26
C ILE A 20 5.45 -6.64 3.81
N LYS A 21 6.47 -6.74 4.67
CA LYS A 21 6.81 -7.98 5.33
C LYS A 21 6.07 -8.10 6.65
N GLU A 22 5.96 -6.98 7.37
CA GLU A 22 5.42 -7.02 8.71
C GLU A 22 4.71 -5.71 9.03
N VAL A 23 3.65 -5.79 9.80
CA VAL A 23 2.90 -4.62 10.25
C VAL A 23 2.80 -4.67 11.76
N THR A 24 3.24 -3.62 12.44
CA THR A 24 3.22 -3.55 13.89
C THR A 24 2.52 -2.26 14.31
N TYR A 25 1.64 -2.34 15.29
CA TYR A 25 0.92 -1.17 15.78
C TYR A 25 1.51 -0.72 17.11
N ASP A 26 1.47 0.59 17.37
CA ASP A 26 2.05 1.14 18.58
C ASP A 26 1.11 1.08 19.76
N ARG A 27 -0.12 0.59 19.58
CA ARG A 27 -1.07 0.43 20.66
C ARG A 27 -1.66 -0.97 20.64
N PRO A 28 -2.02 -1.51 21.79
CA PRO A 28 -2.63 -2.83 21.79
C PRO A 28 -3.99 -2.78 21.11
N PRO A 29 -4.40 -3.85 20.47
CA PRO A 29 -5.70 -3.85 19.80
C PRO A 29 -6.83 -3.67 20.80
N LEU A 30 -7.92 -3.04 20.34
CA LEU A 30 -9.09 -2.85 21.16
C LEU A 30 -10.21 -3.67 20.57
N GLU A 31 -10.71 -4.62 21.34
CA GLU A 31 -11.77 -5.51 20.87
C GLU A 31 -11.41 -6.17 19.55
N GLY A 32 -10.15 -6.55 19.42
CA GLY A 32 -9.71 -7.23 18.22
C GLY A 32 -9.38 -6.33 17.05
N GLU A 33 -9.61 -5.01 17.20
CA GLU A 33 -9.33 -4.07 16.13
C GLU A 33 -7.97 -3.43 16.33
N PRO A 34 -7.13 -3.40 15.31
CA PRO A 34 -5.84 -2.71 15.44
C PRO A 34 -6.06 -1.21 15.61
N ARG A 35 -5.19 -0.58 16.33
CA ARG A 35 -5.27 0.86 16.52
C ARG A 35 -3.91 1.43 16.75
N GLY A 36 -3.81 2.75 16.56
CA GLY A 36 -2.56 3.46 16.71
C GLY A 36 -1.84 3.57 15.39
N ASN A 37 -0.66 4.16 15.45
CA ASN A 37 0.17 4.25 14.25
C ASN A 37 0.74 2.89 13.94
N ALA A 38 0.98 2.64 12.67
CA ALA A 38 1.50 1.35 12.24
C ALA A 38 2.90 1.51 11.70
N THR A 39 3.76 0.56 12.00
CA THR A 39 5.08 0.49 11.42
C THR A 39 5.06 -0.59 10.37
N LEU A 40 5.45 -0.23 9.15
CA LEU A 40 5.49 -1.15 8.03
C LEU A 40 6.94 -1.51 7.77
N ALA A 41 7.24 -2.81 7.84
CA ALA A 41 8.58 -3.28 7.56
C ALA A 41 8.62 -3.81 6.14
N PRO A 42 9.43 -3.19 5.26
CA PRO A 42 9.48 -3.65 3.87
C PRO A 42 10.16 -5.01 3.75
N ALA A 43 9.71 -5.77 2.77
CA ALA A 43 10.33 -7.05 2.48
C ALA A 43 11.65 -6.89 1.72
N ASP A 44 11.77 -5.80 0.96
CA ASP A 44 12.97 -5.57 0.19
C ASP A 44 14.10 -5.09 1.10
N GLU A 45 15.27 -5.66 0.91
CA GLU A 45 16.42 -5.24 1.69
C GLU A 45 16.83 -3.84 1.29
N GLY A 46 17.38 -3.11 2.22
CA GLY A 46 17.82 -1.76 1.94
C GLY A 46 16.80 -0.70 2.26
N TYR A 47 15.60 -1.09 2.63
CA TYR A 47 14.57 -0.14 3.01
C TYR A 47 14.23 -0.33 4.48
N ALA A 48 14.32 0.75 5.23
CA ALA A 48 14.05 0.71 6.66
C ALA A 48 12.55 0.72 6.93
N PRO A 49 12.13 0.16 8.06
CA PRO A 49 10.73 0.29 8.46
C PRO A 49 10.35 1.74 8.61
N PHE A 50 9.10 2.05 8.34
CA PHE A 50 8.60 3.42 8.44
C PHE A 50 7.21 3.41 9.05
N VAL A 51 6.82 4.55 9.59
CA VAL A 51 5.57 4.66 10.33
C VAL A 51 4.53 5.35 9.48
N VAL A 52 3.31 4.80 9.48
CA VAL A 52 2.16 5.47 8.90
C VAL A 52 1.21 5.80 10.05
N ASP A 53 0.45 6.89 9.91
CA ASP A 53 -0.37 7.32 11.04
C ASP A 53 -1.62 6.46 11.16
N GLU A 54 -2.28 6.63 12.30
CA GLU A 54 -3.45 5.82 12.61
C GLU A 54 -4.55 6.00 11.57
N LYS A 55 -4.75 7.22 11.11
CA LYS A 55 -5.80 7.49 10.15
C LYS A 55 -5.58 6.71 8.87
N TRP A 56 -4.35 6.73 8.38
CA TRP A 56 -4.00 5.99 7.17
C TRP A 56 -4.15 4.49 7.40
N ALA A 57 -3.69 4.01 8.55
CA ALA A 57 -3.73 2.59 8.86
C ALA A 57 -5.16 2.07 8.98
N MET A 58 -6.03 2.88 9.59
CA MET A 58 -7.42 2.48 9.73
C MET A 58 -8.14 2.46 8.40
N LYS A 59 -7.82 3.42 7.55
CA LYS A 59 -8.44 3.49 6.24
C LYS A 59 -7.97 2.37 5.34
N ASN A 60 -6.68 2.08 5.37
CA ASN A 60 -6.09 1.16 4.40
C ASN A 60 -5.90 -0.26 4.91
N ARG A 61 -5.88 -0.45 6.22
CA ARG A 61 -5.78 -1.77 6.83
C ARG A 61 -4.68 -2.63 6.22
N PRO A 62 -3.42 -2.16 6.29
CA PRO A 62 -2.33 -2.89 5.65
C PRO A 62 -2.11 -4.26 6.26
N GLN A 63 -1.73 -5.20 5.43
CA GLN A 63 -1.46 -6.57 5.85
C GLN A 63 -0.11 -7.01 5.31
N PRO A 64 0.58 -7.92 6.02
CA PRO A 64 1.81 -8.49 5.47
C PRO A 64 1.53 -9.17 4.14
N GLY A 65 2.45 -9.02 3.22
CA GLY A 65 2.31 -9.58 1.88
C GLY A 65 1.77 -8.61 0.87
N GLY A 66 1.04 -7.58 1.31
CA GLY A 66 0.55 -6.57 0.40
C GLY A 66 1.59 -5.51 0.12
N TYR A 67 1.17 -4.41 -0.48
CA TYR A 67 2.10 -3.38 -0.95
C TYR A 67 1.69 -2.01 -0.47
N TYR A 68 2.69 -1.23 -0.08
CA TYR A 68 2.55 0.20 0.18
C TYR A 68 2.89 0.89 -1.14
N VAL A 69 1.93 1.61 -1.70
CA VAL A 69 2.06 2.15 -3.04
C VAL A 69 2.00 3.66 -3.01
N VAL A 70 2.97 4.32 -3.63
CA VAL A 70 3.00 5.77 -3.71
C VAL A 70 2.89 6.17 -5.17
N TYR A 71 1.88 6.99 -5.46
CA TYR A 71 1.65 7.45 -6.82
C TYR A 71 2.44 8.72 -7.10
N GLU A 72 2.47 9.11 -8.35
CA GLU A 72 3.31 10.24 -8.78
C GLU A 72 2.97 11.53 -8.06
N ASP A 73 1.72 11.70 -7.67
CA ASP A 73 1.31 12.90 -6.96
C ASP A 73 1.57 12.83 -5.46
N GLY A 74 2.21 11.76 -5.01
CA GLY A 74 2.52 11.60 -3.60
C GLY A 74 1.47 10.90 -2.78
N TYR A 75 0.35 10.58 -3.37
CA TYR A 75 -0.71 9.88 -2.67
C TYR A 75 -0.25 8.46 -2.35
N ALA A 76 -0.45 8.03 -1.11
CA ALA A 76 -0.05 6.70 -0.68
C ALA A 76 -1.26 5.84 -0.40
N SER A 77 -1.19 4.59 -0.78
CA SER A 77 -2.28 3.67 -0.62
C SER A 77 -1.76 2.27 -0.33
N TYR A 78 -2.64 1.38 0.02
CA TYR A 78 -2.30 -0.02 0.23
C TYR A 78 -2.97 -0.85 -0.85
N SER A 79 -2.27 -1.85 -1.36
CA SER A 79 -2.84 -2.77 -2.32
C SER A 79 -2.58 -4.19 -1.86
N PRO A 80 -3.62 -5.05 -1.84
CA PRO A 80 -3.40 -6.45 -1.53
C PRO A 80 -2.48 -7.09 -2.55
N ALA A 81 -1.77 -8.14 -2.11
CA ALA A 81 -0.75 -8.76 -2.95
C ALA A 81 -1.29 -9.17 -4.31
N ALA A 82 -2.40 -9.90 -4.34
CA ALA A 82 -2.90 -10.40 -5.60
C ALA A 82 -3.32 -9.28 -6.53
N ALA A 83 -3.98 -8.27 -5.99
CA ALA A 83 -4.42 -7.14 -6.81
C ALA A 83 -3.24 -6.40 -7.41
N PHE A 84 -2.19 -6.16 -6.62
CA PHE A 84 -1.04 -5.43 -7.11
C PHE A 84 -0.27 -6.26 -8.14
N GLU A 85 -0.04 -7.52 -7.83
CA GLU A 85 0.78 -8.37 -8.68
C GLU A 85 0.10 -8.67 -10.02
N ASN A 86 -1.23 -8.62 -10.03
CA ASN A 86 -1.95 -8.81 -11.29
C ASN A 86 -2.03 -7.53 -12.11
N GLY A 87 -1.89 -6.38 -11.48
CA GLY A 87 -2.06 -5.11 -12.17
C GLY A 87 -0.77 -4.39 -12.51
N TYR A 88 0.36 -4.77 -11.91
CA TYR A 88 1.61 -4.04 -12.12
C TYR A 88 2.75 -4.99 -12.40
N THR A 89 3.65 -4.53 -13.25
CA THR A 89 4.86 -5.26 -13.53
C THR A 89 6.02 -4.44 -13.00
N ARG A 90 6.91 -5.09 -12.29
CA ARG A 90 8.08 -4.39 -11.74
C ARG A 90 9.03 -4.04 -12.88
N ILE A 91 9.48 -2.83 -12.89
CA ILE A 91 10.40 -2.36 -13.93
C ILE A 91 11.67 -1.83 -13.31
#